data_510731cbc1d91e7a7e1419f1f7146992
#
_entry.id   510731cbc1d91e7a7e1419f1f7146992
#
_cell.length_a   1.000
_cell.length_b   1.000
_cell.length_c   1.000
_cell.angle_alpha   90.00
_cell.angle_beta   90.00
_cell.angle_gamma   90.00
#
_symmetry.space_group_name_H-M   'P 1'
#
loop_
_entity.id
_entity.type
_entity.pdbx_description
1 polymer ?
#
loop_
_entity_poly.entity_id
_entity_poly.type
_entity_poly.pdbx_seq_one_letter_code
_entity_poly.pdbx_strand_id
1 'polypeptide(L)'
;MSERVSERGDAPWRAKGCPWAAVVMMTVIVSALAGTLKEARADVTTECEFLEISAKAGDKPAIDPALSPVEKKLKKPPFSTWNQFKLLSHLQKPLAKKKAEPIPLKIGSATATLVEIVDKSKVRLTITMDDHKGKQVANNTATVEAGDYLIYVHGLPNNEGHLLSLTCK
;
A
#
# COMPACT_ATOMS: atom_id res chain seq x y z
N MET A 1 -30.23 28.34 -40.83
CA MET A 1 -29.42 29.33 -41.58
C MET A 1 -27.98 29.02 -41.22
N SER A 2 -27.33 28.50 -42.00
CA SER A 2 -26.50 28.39 -43.20
C SER A 2 -25.32 27.53 -42.79
N GLU A 3 -25.16 26.31 -43.27
CA GLU A 3 -24.63 25.84 -44.58
C GLU A 3 -23.28 26.43 -44.96
N ARG A 4 -22.27 25.57 -45.07
CA ARG A 4 -21.51 25.16 -46.26
C ARG A 4 -20.35 24.29 -45.85
N VAL A 5 -20.26 23.02 -46.18
CA VAL A 5 -20.06 22.32 -47.46
C VAL A 5 -18.82 22.78 -48.23
N SER A 6 -18.12 21.74 -48.69
CA SER A 6 -17.20 21.66 -49.84
C SER A 6 -15.71 21.75 -49.50
N GLU A 7 -14.77 21.00 -50.08
CA GLU A 7 -14.78 20.01 -51.18
C GLU A 7 -13.45 19.27 -51.21
N ARG A 8 -13.47 18.03 -51.51
CA ARG A 8 -12.72 17.21 -52.45
C ARG A 8 -11.44 17.80 -53.06
N GLY A 9 -10.42 17.02 -53.06
CA GLY A 9 -9.25 17.12 -53.91
C GLY A 9 -8.58 15.78 -54.13
N ASP A 10 -9.14 15.02 -55.08
CA ASP A 10 -8.46 13.84 -55.65
C ASP A 10 -7.37 14.33 -56.60
N ALA A 11 -6.23 13.68 -56.63
CA ALA A 11 -5.45 13.54 -57.84
C ALA A 11 -4.41 12.40 -57.73
N PRO A 12 -4.34 11.55 -58.75
CA PRO A 12 -3.49 10.38 -58.75
C PRO A 12 -2.18 10.63 -59.50
N TRP A 13 -1.10 10.13 -59.00
CA TRP A 13 0.15 9.99 -59.75
C TRP A 13 0.50 8.55 -60.04
N ARG A 14 0.17 8.15 -61.25
CA ARG A 14 0.79 7.02 -61.96
C ARG A 14 2.11 7.48 -62.59
N ALA A 15 3.17 6.78 -62.38
CA ALA A 15 4.28 6.58 -63.31
C ALA A 15 5.04 5.32 -62.88
N LYS A 16 4.82 4.23 -63.57
CA LYS A 16 5.59 3.59 -64.67
C LYS A 16 7.09 3.41 -64.32
N GLY A 17 7.41 2.22 -63.96
CA GLY A 17 8.31 1.20 -64.41
C GLY A 17 9.73 1.60 -64.81
N CYS A 18 10.64 0.88 -64.19
CA CYS A 18 11.75 0.24 -64.90
C CYS A 18 12.37 -0.84 -64.02
N PRO A 19 12.65 -2.02 -64.56
CA PRO A 19 13.33 -3.06 -63.86
C PRO A 19 14.81 -2.95 -64.22
N TRP A 20 15.71 -3.27 -63.28
CA TRP A 20 16.97 -3.95 -63.63
C TRP A 20 17.84 -4.22 -62.39
N ALA A 21 18.11 -5.48 -62.29
CA ALA A 21 19.37 -6.09 -61.81
C ALA A 21 19.70 -6.02 -60.32
N ALA A 22 19.40 -7.10 -59.68
CA ALA A 22 20.26 -7.97 -58.90
C ALA A 22 21.60 -7.35 -58.43
N VAL A 23 21.70 -7.13 -57.11
CA VAL A 23 22.89 -7.48 -56.34
C VAL A 23 22.42 -7.93 -54.95
N VAL A 24 22.52 -9.23 -54.75
CA VAL A 24 22.42 -9.88 -53.45
C VAL A 24 23.61 -9.41 -52.62
N MET A 25 23.40 -8.54 -51.65
CA MET A 25 24.32 -8.33 -50.55
C MET A 25 23.57 -8.63 -49.25
N MET A 26 23.75 -9.86 -48.87
CA MET A 26 23.25 -10.43 -47.61
C MET A 26 24.12 -9.87 -46.49
N THR A 27 23.79 -8.66 -46.03
CA THR A 27 24.33 -8.12 -44.77
C THR A 27 23.55 -8.71 -43.63
N VAL A 28 24.14 -9.75 -43.03
CA VAL A 28 23.70 -10.27 -41.74
C VAL A 28 23.91 -9.17 -40.70
N ILE A 29 22.86 -8.42 -40.43
CA ILE A 29 22.80 -7.53 -39.27
C ILE A 29 22.56 -8.43 -38.06
N VAL A 30 23.64 -8.87 -37.42
CA VAL A 30 23.57 -9.39 -36.07
C VAL A 30 23.26 -8.20 -35.16
N SER A 31 21.97 -7.92 -34.99
CA SER A 31 21.51 -7.02 -33.96
C SER A 31 21.80 -7.69 -32.63
N ALA A 32 22.92 -7.34 -32.02
CA ALA A 32 23.19 -7.64 -30.62
C ALA A 32 22.11 -6.94 -29.78
N LEU A 33 21.06 -7.67 -29.47
CA LEU A 33 20.14 -7.35 -28.37
C LEU A 33 20.95 -7.47 -27.07
N ALA A 34 21.73 -6.42 -26.76
CA ALA A 34 22.21 -6.19 -25.42
C ALA A 34 20.98 -5.84 -24.58
N GLY A 35 20.15 -6.85 -24.28
CA GLY A 35 19.17 -6.78 -23.24
C GLY A 35 19.90 -6.51 -21.96
N THR A 36 19.83 -5.28 -21.47
CA THR A 36 20.21 -4.96 -20.10
C THR A 36 19.31 -5.81 -19.21
N LEU A 37 19.83 -6.95 -18.76
CA LEU A 37 19.27 -7.69 -17.65
C LEU A 37 19.33 -6.72 -16.45
N LYS A 38 18.26 -5.98 -16.27
CA LYS A 38 18.03 -5.27 -15.03
C LYS A 38 17.91 -6.38 -14.00
N GLU A 39 18.98 -6.63 -13.25
CA GLU A 39 18.93 -7.54 -12.12
C GLU A 39 17.72 -7.09 -11.29
N ALA A 40 16.70 -7.92 -11.27
CA ALA A 40 15.58 -7.77 -10.37
C ALA A 40 16.15 -8.04 -8.97
N ARG A 41 16.70 -7.01 -8.36
CA ARG A 41 17.07 -7.04 -6.96
C ARG A 41 15.79 -7.32 -6.22
N ALA A 42 15.67 -8.52 -5.66
CA ALA A 42 14.53 -8.86 -4.83
C ALA A 42 14.43 -7.79 -3.74
N ASP A 43 13.35 -7.02 -3.77
CA ASP A 43 13.11 -6.02 -2.76
C ASP A 43 13.04 -6.74 -1.41
N VAL A 44 13.80 -6.23 -0.45
CA VAL A 44 13.74 -6.75 0.92
C VAL A 44 12.36 -6.44 1.47
N THR A 45 11.55 -7.48 1.70
CA THR A 45 10.18 -7.38 2.18
C THR A 45 10.01 -8.05 3.54
N THR A 46 9.02 -7.62 4.29
CA THR A 46 8.54 -8.26 5.51
C THR A 46 7.02 -8.34 5.48
N GLU A 47 6.46 -9.44 5.95
CA GLU A 47 5.02 -9.59 6.08
C GLU A 47 4.53 -8.90 7.34
N CYS A 48 3.58 -7.99 7.18
CA CYS A 48 2.98 -7.28 8.30
C CYS A 48 1.46 -7.51 8.33
N GLU A 49 0.95 -7.61 9.55
CA GLU A 49 -0.47 -7.75 9.86
C GLU A 49 -0.97 -6.48 10.51
N PHE A 50 -2.13 -6.02 10.07
CA PHE A 50 -2.78 -4.80 10.53
C PHE A 50 -4.21 -5.13 10.99
N LEU A 51 -4.54 -4.71 12.20
CA LEU A 51 -5.87 -4.86 12.80
C LEU A 51 -6.43 -3.46 13.07
N GLU A 52 -7.50 -3.10 12.41
CA GLU A 52 -8.25 -1.88 12.72
C GLU A 52 -9.33 -2.19 13.74
N ILE A 53 -9.37 -1.44 14.82
CA ILE A 53 -10.20 -1.74 15.98
C ILE A 53 -10.99 -0.49 16.38
N SER A 54 -12.29 -0.65 16.58
CA SER A 54 -13.13 0.34 17.26
C SER A 54 -13.18 0.01 18.74
N ALA A 55 -12.99 1.02 19.58
CA ALA A 55 -13.06 0.91 21.03
C ALA A 55 -14.09 1.88 21.59
N LYS A 56 -14.87 1.44 22.58
CA LYS A 56 -15.83 2.29 23.28
C LYS A 56 -16.04 1.84 24.72
N ALA A 57 -16.51 2.75 25.55
CA ALA A 57 -17.03 2.42 26.86
C ALA A 57 -18.48 1.94 26.72
N GLY A 58 -18.83 0.86 27.39
CA GLY A 58 -20.18 0.31 27.41
C GLY A 58 -20.47 -0.36 28.75
N ASP A 59 -21.74 -0.70 28.99
CA ASP A 59 -22.18 -1.27 30.28
C ASP A 59 -21.59 -2.66 30.55
N LYS A 60 -21.32 -3.42 29.48
CA LYS A 60 -20.75 -4.77 29.59
C LYS A 60 -19.48 -4.87 28.78
N PRO A 61 -18.41 -5.44 29.34
CA PRO A 61 -17.20 -5.72 28.57
C PRO A 61 -17.48 -6.67 27.40
N ALA A 62 -16.94 -6.35 26.23
CA ALA A 62 -17.02 -7.19 25.05
C ALA A 62 -15.76 -7.02 24.20
N ILE A 63 -15.08 -8.11 23.91
CA ILE A 63 -13.91 -8.11 23.01
C ILE A 63 -14.20 -9.10 21.90
N ASP A 64 -14.06 -8.64 20.68
CA ASP A 64 -14.20 -9.50 19.50
C ASP A 64 -13.18 -10.66 19.60
N PRO A 65 -13.62 -11.92 19.44
CA PRO A 65 -12.73 -13.08 19.51
C PRO A 65 -11.54 -13.02 18.54
N ALA A 66 -11.71 -12.35 17.41
CA ALA A 66 -10.65 -12.13 16.43
C ALA A 66 -9.50 -11.23 16.96
N LEU A 67 -9.71 -10.52 18.06
CA LEU A 67 -8.72 -9.68 18.73
C LEU A 67 -7.92 -10.43 19.81
N SER A 68 -8.08 -11.75 19.91
CA SER A 68 -7.34 -12.58 20.88
C SER A 68 -5.83 -12.33 20.94
N PRO A 69 -5.11 -12.07 19.81
CA PRO A 69 -3.67 -11.81 19.87
C PRO A 69 -3.31 -10.51 20.61
N VAL A 70 -4.20 -9.52 20.60
CA VAL A 70 -3.98 -8.20 21.20
C VAL A 70 -4.77 -7.98 22.50
N GLU A 71 -5.64 -8.92 22.89
CA GLU A 71 -6.55 -8.81 24.01
C GLU A 71 -5.84 -8.40 25.32
N LYS A 72 -4.69 -9.03 25.61
CA LYS A 72 -3.89 -8.74 26.82
C LYS A 72 -3.42 -7.29 26.87
N LYS A 73 -3.12 -6.68 25.70
CA LYS A 73 -2.73 -5.28 25.61
C LYS A 73 -3.94 -4.36 25.75
N LEU A 74 -5.06 -4.69 25.12
CA LEU A 74 -6.28 -3.91 25.17
C LEU A 74 -6.86 -3.79 26.61
N LYS A 75 -6.61 -4.78 27.45
CA LYS A 75 -7.02 -4.77 28.88
C LYS A 75 -6.13 -3.93 29.79
N LYS A 76 -5.02 -3.38 29.28
CA LYS A 76 -4.07 -2.58 30.06
C LYS A 76 -4.19 -1.09 29.74
N PRO A 77 -3.78 -0.20 30.64
CA PRO A 77 -3.62 1.21 30.33
C PRO A 77 -2.69 1.45 29.10
N PRO A 78 -2.97 2.41 28.24
CA PRO A 78 -4.07 3.39 28.31
C PRO A 78 -5.42 2.90 27.76
N PHE A 79 -5.50 1.67 27.24
CA PHE A 79 -6.69 1.16 26.53
C PHE A 79 -7.81 0.74 27.48
N SER A 80 -7.52 0.49 28.75
CA SER A 80 -8.51 0.05 29.76
C SER A 80 -9.57 1.08 30.10
N THR A 81 -9.53 2.29 29.51
CA THR A 81 -10.63 3.25 29.56
C THR A 81 -11.84 2.81 28.74
N TRP A 82 -11.62 1.92 27.79
CA TRP A 82 -12.65 1.25 27.00
C TRP A 82 -12.79 -0.21 27.44
N ASN A 83 -13.97 -0.74 27.28
CA ASN A 83 -14.25 -2.14 27.64
C ASN A 83 -14.93 -2.93 26.51
N GLN A 84 -15.24 -2.26 25.39
CA GLN A 84 -15.80 -2.90 24.20
C GLN A 84 -14.86 -2.65 23.03
N PHE A 85 -14.36 -3.73 22.42
CA PHE A 85 -13.44 -3.69 21.29
C PHE A 85 -13.98 -4.54 20.16
N LYS A 86 -14.13 -3.95 18.98
CA LYS A 86 -14.65 -4.60 17.77
C LYS A 86 -13.62 -4.50 16.68
N LEU A 87 -13.29 -5.64 16.04
CA LEU A 87 -12.50 -5.64 14.82
C LEU A 87 -13.28 -5.00 13.68
N LEU A 88 -12.73 -3.99 13.02
CA LEU A 88 -13.29 -3.32 11.86
C LEU A 88 -12.72 -3.89 10.57
N SER A 89 -11.40 -4.06 10.49
CA SER A 89 -10.72 -4.66 9.36
C SER A 89 -9.46 -5.42 9.80
N HIS A 90 -9.09 -6.41 9.02
CA HIS A 90 -7.88 -7.21 9.17
C HIS A 90 -7.19 -7.30 7.81
N LEU A 91 -5.94 -6.91 7.75
CA LEU A 91 -5.14 -6.91 6.53
C LEU A 91 -3.78 -7.53 6.80
N GLN A 92 -3.34 -8.42 5.92
CA GLN A 92 -1.95 -8.88 5.85
C GLN A 92 -1.36 -8.37 4.55
N LYS A 93 -0.16 -7.78 4.64
CA LYS A 93 0.47 -7.15 3.48
C LYS A 93 1.99 -7.20 3.59
N PRO A 94 2.69 -7.57 2.51
CA PRO A 94 4.14 -7.42 2.43
C PRO A 94 4.50 -5.94 2.31
N LEU A 95 5.45 -5.50 3.10
CA LEU A 95 6.04 -4.17 3.03
C LEU A 95 7.43 -4.26 2.42
N ALA A 96 7.66 -3.54 1.33
CA ALA A 96 8.97 -3.38 0.74
C ALA A 96 9.74 -2.23 1.39
N LYS A 97 11.06 -2.40 1.54
CA LYS A 97 11.91 -1.38 2.16
C LYS A 97 11.83 -0.04 1.42
N LYS A 98 11.63 1.04 2.19
CA LYS A 98 11.55 2.43 1.70
C LYS A 98 10.36 2.71 0.77
N LYS A 99 9.40 1.80 0.65
CA LYS A 99 8.18 2.01 -0.10
C LYS A 99 7.02 2.29 0.86
N ALA A 100 6.31 3.38 0.61
CA ALA A 100 5.10 3.71 1.34
C ALA A 100 3.93 2.87 0.81
N GLU A 101 3.33 2.07 1.68
CA GLU A 101 2.22 1.20 1.32
C GLU A 101 0.94 1.68 2.00
N PRO A 102 -0.13 1.95 1.23
CA PRO A 102 -1.40 2.34 1.81
C PRO A 102 -2.06 1.16 2.53
N ILE A 103 -2.59 1.44 3.70
CA ILE A 103 -3.37 0.52 4.52
C ILE A 103 -4.81 1.04 4.53
N PRO A 104 -5.74 0.39 3.81
CA PRO A 104 -7.13 0.81 3.78
C PRO A 104 -7.78 0.57 5.14
N LEU A 105 -8.35 1.62 5.71
CA LEU A 105 -9.09 1.58 6.96
C LEU A 105 -10.58 1.86 6.70
N LYS A 106 -11.45 1.43 7.61
CA LYS A 106 -12.87 1.79 7.61
C LYS A 106 -13.08 3.23 8.08
N ILE A 107 -12.20 3.69 8.97
CA ILE A 107 -12.24 5.03 9.53
C ILE A 107 -10.91 5.71 9.18
N GLY A 108 -10.93 6.64 8.21
CA GLY A 108 -9.72 7.34 7.75
C GLY A 108 -8.83 6.50 6.84
N SER A 109 -7.52 6.74 6.92
CA SER A 109 -6.51 6.03 6.15
C SER A 109 -5.22 5.89 6.93
N ALA A 110 -4.38 4.94 6.54
CA ALA A 110 -3.03 4.85 7.07
C ALA A 110 -2.04 4.51 5.97
N THR A 111 -0.78 4.81 6.22
CA THR A 111 0.35 4.45 5.36
C THR A 111 1.43 3.82 6.22
N ALA A 112 1.94 2.69 5.78
CA ALA A 112 3.06 2.01 6.43
C ALA A 112 4.29 2.05 5.51
N THR A 113 5.44 2.39 6.08
CA THR A 113 6.72 2.39 5.36
C THR A 113 7.73 1.57 6.15
N LEU A 114 8.25 0.51 5.55
CA LEU A 114 9.36 -0.26 6.11
C LEU A 114 10.65 0.56 5.95
N VAL A 115 11.18 1.05 7.06
CA VAL A 115 12.43 1.82 7.09
C VAL A 115 13.62 0.88 6.96
N GLU A 116 13.68 -0.12 7.85
CA GLU A 116 14.74 -1.11 7.85
C GLU A 116 14.32 -2.41 8.56
N ILE A 117 14.96 -3.50 8.23
CA ILE A 117 14.96 -4.73 9.02
C ILE A 117 16.17 -4.62 9.95
N VAL A 118 15.90 -4.53 11.25
CA VAL A 118 16.95 -4.35 12.27
C VAL A 118 17.65 -5.68 12.51
N ASP A 119 16.86 -6.74 12.67
CA ASP A 119 17.34 -8.13 12.81
C ASP A 119 16.24 -9.12 12.34
N LYS A 120 16.46 -10.41 12.57
CA LYS A 120 15.51 -11.47 12.16
C LYS A 120 14.12 -11.36 12.79
N SER A 121 14.00 -10.66 13.90
CA SER A 121 12.77 -10.54 14.68
C SER A 121 12.28 -9.10 14.82
N LYS A 122 13.02 -8.10 14.32
CA LYS A 122 12.73 -6.69 14.56
C LYS A 122 12.80 -5.88 13.29
N VAL A 123 11.77 -5.12 13.06
CA VAL A 123 11.67 -4.19 11.94
C VAL A 123 11.38 -2.78 12.44
N ARG A 124 11.88 -1.77 11.74
CA ARG A 124 11.57 -0.37 11.99
C ARG A 124 10.61 0.11 10.93
N LEU A 125 9.46 0.62 11.36
CA LEU A 125 8.39 1.09 10.51
C LEU A 125 8.06 2.55 10.82
N THR A 126 7.73 3.32 9.78
CA THR A 126 7.02 4.59 9.94
C THR A 126 5.56 4.35 9.61
N ILE A 127 4.67 4.73 10.52
CA ILE A 127 3.23 4.68 10.35
C ILE A 127 2.69 6.11 10.38
N THR A 128 1.98 6.47 9.32
CA THR A 128 1.17 7.69 9.26
C THR A 128 -0.30 7.27 9.28
N MET A 129 -1.12 7.96 10.06
CA MET A 129 -2.54 7.71 10.17
C MET A 129 -3.30 9.02 10.06
N ASP A 130 -4.32 9.04 9.22
CA ASP A 130 -5.18 10.19 8.98
C ASP A 130 -6.61 9.87 9.40
N ASP A 131 -7.32 10.85 9.95
CA ASP A 131 -8.73 10.73 10.29
C ASP A 131 -9.62 10.74 9.03
N HIS A 132 -10.93 10.59 9.23
CA HIS A 132 -11.91 10.60 8.14
C HIS A 132 -12.01 11.95 7.39
N LYS A 133 -11.39 13.01 7.91
CA LYS A 133 -11.29 14.33 7.27
C LYS A 133 -9.97 14.55 6.55
N GLY A 134 -9.09 13.54 6.55
CA GLY A 134 -7.75 13.63 5.98
C GLY A 134 -6.76 14.40 6.84
N LYS A 135 -7.09 14.67 8.12
CA LYS A 135 -6.15 15.28 9.05
C LYS A 135 -5.24 14.20 9.65
N GLN A 136 -3.94 14.43 9.57
CA GLN A 136 -2.96 13.53 10.18
C GLN A 136 -3.11 13.51 11.70
N VAL A 137 -3.35 12.32 12.24
CA VAL A 137 -3.54 12.07 13.69
C VAL A 137 -2.39 11.30 14.32
N ALA A 138 -1.61 10.60 13.50
CA ALA A 138 -0.37 9.97 13.93
C ALA A 138 0.67 10.01 12.81
N ASN A 139 1.94 10.22 13.18
CA ASN A 139 3.09 10.03 12.31
C ASN A 139 4.27 9.67 13.21
N ASN A 140 4.61 8.40 13.24
CA ASN A 140 5.61 7.92 14.17
C ASN A 140 6.43 6.78 13.58
N THR A 141 7.71 6.75 13.95
CA THR A 141 8.62 5.67 13.61
C THR A 141 8.89 4.85 14.86
N ALA A 142 8.62 3.56 14.75
CA ALA A 142 8.80 2.63 15.86
C ALA A 142 9.44 1.32 15.40
N THR A 143 10.07 0.64 16.34
CA THR A 143 10.57 -0.73 16.15
C THR A 143 9.50 -1.71 16.63
N VAL A 144 9.18 -2.67 15.79
CA VAL A 144 8.21 -3.73 16.06
C VAL A 144 8.96 -5.05 16.13
N GLU A 145 8.72 -5.80 17.18
CA GLU A 145 9.26 -7.16 17.35
C GLU A 145 8.25 -8.19 16.88
N ALA A 146 8.74 -9.24 16.23
CA ALA A 146 7.88 -10.30 15.71
C ALA A 146 7.02 -10.92 16.82
N GLY A 147 5.70 -10.98 16.58
CA GLY A 147 4.72 -11.48 17.55
C GLY A 147 4.33 -10.47 18.63
N ASP A 148 4.96 -9.30 18.69
CA ASP A 148 4.50 -8.18 19.50
C ASP A 148 3.66 -7.22 18.65
N TYR A 149 2.59 -6.68 19.23
CA TYR A 149 1.70 -5.75 18.54
C TYR A 149 1.91 -4.33 19.04
N LEU A 150 2.28 -3.45 18.12
CA LEU A 150 2.27 -2.01 18.35
C LEU A 150 0.84 -1.48 18.11
N ILE A 151 0.34 -0.62 18.99
CA ILE A 151 -1.02 -0.08 18.89
C ILE A 151 -0.96 1.44 18.84
N TYR A 152 -1.46 2.02 17.76
CA TYR A 152 -1.72 3.45 17.61
C TYR A 152 -3.15 3.75 18.01
N VAL A 153 -3.36 4.89 18.65
CA VAL A 153 -4.67 5.31 19.16
C VAL A 153 -5.02 6.68 18.64
N HIS A 154 -6.21 6.81 18.11
CA HIS A 154 -6.87 8.08 17.85
C HIS A 154 -8.19 8.15 18.62
N GLY A 155 -8.27 9.12 19.55
CA GLY A 155 -9.51 9.39 20.30
C GLY A 155 -10.56 10.01 19.38
N LEU A 156 -11.75 9.47 19.43
CA LEU A 156 -12.92 9.98 18.73
C LEU A 156 -13.86 10.71 19.69
N PRO A 157 -14.82 11.52 19.19
CA PRO A 157 -15.90 12.07 20.02
C PRO A 157 -16.63 10.98 20.80
N ASN A 158 -17.35 11.37 21.88
CA ASN A 158 -18.15 10.48 22.72
C ASN A 158 -17.36 9.40 23.48
N ASN A 159 -16.09 9.68 23.78
CA ASN A 159 -15.21 8.73 24.46
C ASN A 159 -15.05 7.40 23.71
N GLU A 160 -15.02 7.49 22.39
CA GLU A 160 -14.71 6.36 21.51
C GLU A 160 -13.23 6.39 21.11
N GLY A 161 -12.70 5.26 20.67
CA GLY A 161 -11.34 5.13 20.17
C GLY A 161 -11.30 4.42 18.81
N HIS A 162 -10.43 4.89 17.95
CA HIS A 162 -10.03 4.22 16.73
C HIS A 162 -8.58 3.79 16.88
N LEU A 163 -8.33 2.49 16.83
CA LEU A 163 -7.02 1.90 17.07
C LEU A 163 -6.55 1.19 15.81
N LEU A 164 -5.27 1.36 15.52
CA LEU A 164 -4.56 0.56 14.51
C LEU A 164 -3.48 -0.26 15.22
N SER A 165 -3.66 -1.56 15.25
CA SER A 165 -2.69 -2.50 15.81
C SER A 165 -1.93 -3.19 14.68
N LEU A 166 -0.62 -3.36 14.84
CA LEU A 166 0.20 -4.00 13.83
C LEU A 166 1.32 -4.85 14.44
N THR A 167 1.69 -5.89 13.72
CA THR A 167 2.89 -6.71 13.95
C THR A 167 3.51 -7.12 12.62
N CYS A 168 4.77 -7.49 12.60
CA CYS A 168 5.47 -7.98 11.41
C CYS A 168 6.26 -9.26 11.71
N LYS A 169 6.51 -10.06 10.65
CA LYS A 169 7.23 -11.35 10.72
C LYS A 169 8.42 -11.33 9.78
#